data_6873c69c8a43a57191812671339ca845
#
_entry.id   6873c69c8a43a57191812671339ca845
#
_cell.length_a   1.000
_cell.length_b   1.000
_cell.length_c   1.000
_cell.angle_alpha   90.00
_cell.angle_beta   90.00
_cell.angle_gamma   90.00
#
_symmetry.space_group_name_H-M   'P 1'
#
loop_
_entity.id
_entity.type
_entity.pdbx_description
1 polymer ?
#
loop_
_entity_poly.entity_id
_entity_poly.type
_entity_poly.pdbx_seq_one_letter_code
_entity_poly.pdbx_strand_id
1 'polypeptide(L)'
;MMQKTSDLRIADRQEVISASTLLSDQPISQESSETVFQARKSFSEILNKKDSRLAVVVGPCSIHDTSAAMDYAQRLKEESLQYIDQLHII
;
A
#
# COMPACT_ATOMS: atom_id res chain seq x y z
N MET A 1 -37.77 -22.81 -20.10
CA MET A 1 -36.53 -22.85 -19.32
C MET A 1 -36.02 -21.44 -19.11
N MET A 2 -35.79 -21.07 -17.85
CA MET A 2 -35.25 -19.72 -17.56
C MET A 2 -33.78 -19.66 -17.91
N GLN A 3 -33.39 -18.59 -18.59
CA GLN A 3 -31.98 -18.32 -18.88
C GLN A 3 -31.30 -17.75 -17.62
N LYS A 4 -30.05 -18.15 -17.37
CA LYS A 4 -29.25 -17.55 -16.32
C LYS A 4 -28.93 -16.11 -16.72
N THR A 5 -29.21 -15.15 -15.84
CA THR A 5 -29.03 -13.72 -16.12
C THR A 5 -27.98 -13.05 -15.22
N SER A 6 -27.51 -13.75 -14.16
CA SER A 6 -26.49 -13.23 -13.24
C SER A 6 -25.19 -14.02 -13.38
N ASP A 7 -24.07 -13.36 -13.11
CA ASP A 7 -22.74 -13.96 -13.10
C ASP A 7 -22.32 -14.60 -14.44
N LEU A 8 -22.87 -14.13 -15.55
CA LEU A 8 -22.63 -14.72 -16.87
C LEU A 8 -21.18 -14.59 -17.35
N ARG A 9 -20.44 -13.61 -16.85
CA ARG A 9 -19.06 -13.32 -17.28
C ARG A 9 -18.04 -13.58 -16.18
N ILE A 10 -18.46 -14.19 -15.08
CA ILE A 10 -17.59 -14.54 -13.97
C ILE A 10 -17.14 -15.98 -14.15
N ALA A 11 -15.83 -16.17 -14.37
CA ALA A 11 -15.25 -17.49 -14.58
C ALA A 11 -15.06 -18.25 -13.26
N ASP A 12 -14.73 -17.55 -12.17
CA ASP A 12 -14.45 -18.16 -10.87
C ASP A 12 -14.72 -17.15 -9.74
N ARG A 13 -14.98 -17.70 -8.55
CA ARG A 13 -15.09 -16.93 -7.30
C ARG A 13 -14.32 -17.65 -6.23
N GLN A 14 -13.50 -16.91 -5.50
CA GLN A 14 -12.75 -17.42 -4.36
C GLN A 14 -13.12 -16.64 -3.11
N GLU A 15 -13.15 -17.32 -1.97
CA GLU A 15 -13.33 -16.65 -0.70
C GLU A 15 -12.09 -15.81 -0.38
N VAL A 16 -12.36 -14.63 0.16
CA VAL A 16 -11.32 -13.74 0.65
C VAL A 16 -11.29 -13.82 2.16
N ILE A 17 -10.12 -14.03 2.73
CA ILE A 17 -9.88 -14.04 4.17
C ILE A 17 -10.41 -12.73 4.79
N SER A 18 -11.04 -12.79 5.96
CA SER A 18 -11.51 -11.60 6.66
C SER A 18 -10.34 -10.73 7.13
N ALA A 19 -10.57 -9.43 7.26
CA ALA A 19 -9.56 -8.49 7.72
C ALA A 19 -9.03 -8.86 9.12
N SER A 20 -9.92 -9.27 10.03
CA SER A 20 -9.51 -9.65 11.39
C SER A 20 -8.64 -10.90 11.40
N THR A 21 -8.95 -11.90 10.56
CA THR A 21 -8.12 -13.11 10.42
C THR A 21 -6.76 -12.76 9.83
N LEU A 22 -6.73 -11.94 8.80
CA LEU A 22 -5.49 -11.51 8.18
C LEU A 22 -4.60 -10.75 9.18
N LEU A 23 -5.15 -9.86 9.98
CA LEU A 23 -4.41 -9.12 11.01
C LEU A 23 -3.87 -10.05 12.10
N SER A 24 -4.58 -11.15 12.42
CA SER A 24 -4.09 -12.16 13.37
C SER A 24 -2.96 -12.99 12.79
N ASP A 25 -3.05 -13.37 11.52
CA ASP A 25 -2.04 -14.18 10.84
C ASP A 25 -0.80 -13.37 10.43
N GLN A 26 -1.00 -12.10 10.09
CA GLN A 26 0.03 -11.19 9.63
C GLN A 26 0.03 -9.91 10.47
N PRO A 27 0.42 -9.99 11.75
CA PRO A 27 0.45 -8.79 12.60
C PRO A 27 1.52 -7.82 12.11
N ILE A 28 1.28 -6.53 12.32
CA ILE A 28 2.26 -5.51 11.99
C ILE A 28 3.52 -5.71 12.84
N SER A 29 4.70 -5.67 12.20
CA SER A 29 5.96 -5.72 12.93
C SER A 29 6.26 -4.37 13.59
N GLN A 30 7.16 -4.38 14.59
CA GLN A 30 7.58 -3.13 15.24
C GLN A 30 8.25 -2.19 14.23
N GLU A 31 9.05 -2.70 13.33
CA GLU A 31 9.67 -1.93 12.24
C GLU A 31 8.63 -1.28 11.32
N SER A 32 7.64 -2.05 10.88
CA SER A 32 6.57 -1.53 10.03
C SER A 32 5.74 -0.48 10.76
N SER A 33 5.44 -0.70 12.03
CA SER A 33 4.72 0.26 12.86
C SER A 33 5.48 1.59 12.96
N GLU A 34 6.77 1.53 13.19
CA GLU A 34 7.62 2.72 13.25
C GLU A 34 7.66 3.45 11.90
N THR A 35 7.77 2.73 10.80
CA THR A 35 7.74 3.30 9.46
C THR A 35 6.44 4.07 9.21
N VAL A 36 5.30 3.48 9.56
CA VAL A 36 3.98 4.12 9.40
C VAL A 36 3.89 5.37 10.28
N PHE A 37 4.32 5.28 11.53
CA PHE A 37 4.30 6.40 12.46
C PHE A 37 5.14 7.58 11.93
N GLN A 38 6.36 7.32 11.51
CA GLN A 38 7.25 8.36 10.98
C GLN A 38 6.72 8.95 9.67
N ALA A 39 6.15 8.14 8.80
CA ALA A 39 5.56 8.61 7.56
C ALA A 39 4.38 9.56 7.82
N ARG A 40 3.51 9.22 8.74
CA ARG A 40 2.38 10.07 9.14
C ARG A 40 2.83 11.39 9.76
N LYS A 41 3.86 11.32 10.60
CA LYS A 41 4.44 12.51 11.22
C LYS A 41 5.03 13.44 10.16
N SER A 42 5.83 12.92 9.25
CA SER A 42 6.43 13.69 8.17
C SER A 42 5.37 14.32 7.26
N PHE A 43 4.34 13.58 6.92
CA PHE A 43 3.24 14.11 6.10
C PHE A 43 2.50 15.23 6.81
N SER A 44 2.23 15.08 8.11
CA SER A 44 1.61 16.14 8.93
C SER A 44 2.48 17.40 8.97
N GLU A 45 3.79 17.25 9.11
CA GLU A 45 4.73 18.37 9.12
C GLU A 45 4.77 19.10 7.77
N ILE A 46 4.67 18.36 6.67
CA ILE A 46 4.57 18.95 5.32
C ILE A 46 3.29 19.77 5.20
N LEU A 47 2.16 19.22 5.62
CA LEU A 47 0.87 19.92 5.59
C LEU A 47 0.85 21.19 6.46
N ASN A 48 1.57 21.17 7.57
CA ASN A 48 1.68 22.29 8.49
C ASN A 48 2.84 23.24 8.15
N LYS A 49 3.48 23.06 7.00
CA LYS A 49 4.58 23.88 6.51
C LYS A 49 5.82 23.89 7.40
N LYS A 50 5.99 22.86 8.22
CA LYS A 50 7.21 22.67 9.04
C LYS A 50 8.30 21.92 8.29
N ASP A 51 7.93 21.16 7.26
CA ASP A 51 8.82 20.42 6.38
C ASP A 51 8.59 20.92 4.96
N SER A 52 9.66 21.35 4.30
CA SER A 52 9.59 21.95 2.97
C SER A 52 9.55 20.94 1.82
N ARG A 53 9.66 19.63 2.13
CA ARG A 53 9.61 18.60 1.11
C ARG A 53 8.24 18.52 0.45
N LEU A 54 8.20 17.97 -0.75
CA LEU A 54 6.95 17.66 -1.44
C LEU A 54 6.52 16.24 -1.08
N ALA A 55 5.28 16.07 -0.65
CA ALA A 55 4.70 14.74 -0.45
C ALA A 55 4.20 14.18 -1.77
N VAL A 56 4.62 12.95 -2.08
CA VAL A 56 4.27 12.26 -3.32
C VAL A 56 3.67 10.90 -2.97
N VAL A 57 2.44 10.67 -3.41
CA VAL A 57 1.74 9.40 -3.22
C VAL A 57 1.83 8.62 -4.52
N VAL A 58 2.47 7.48 -4.49
CA VAL A 58 2.69 6.64 -5.68
C VAL A 58 2.38 5.18 -5.36
N GLY A 59 1.96 4.46 -6.36
CA GLY A 59 1.72 3.03 -6.22
C GLY A 59 0.80 2.49 -7.31
N PRO A 60 0.66 1.16 -7.39
CA PRO A 60 -0.29 0.53 -8.29
C PRO A 60 -1.74 0.76 -7.81
N CYS A 61 -2.70 0.63 -8.73
CA CYS A 61 -4.13 0.75 -8.40
C CYS A 61 -4.61 -0.35 -7.46
N SER A 62 -4.07 -1.56 -7.62
CA SER A 62 -4.44 -2.72 -6.80
C SER A 62 -3.29 -3.72 -6.75
N ILE A 63 -3.33 -4.56 -5.74
CA ILE A 63 -2.38 -5.66 -5.58
C ILE A 63 -3.12 -6.96 -5.80
N HIS A 64 -2.79 -7.66 -6.88
CA HIS A 64 -3.30 -9.00 -7.18
C HIS A 64 -2.17 -10.04 -7.34
N ASP A 65 -0.93 -9.60 -7.33
CA ASP A 65 0.27 -10.43 -7.31
C ASP A 65 1.22 -9.88 -6.24
N THR A 66 1.33 -10.62 -5.14
CA THR A 66 2.14 -10.19 -4.00
C THR A 66 3.62 -10.14 -4.31
N SER A 67 4.12 -11.02 -5.18
CA SER A 67 5.53 -11.01 -5.59
C SER A 67 5.86 -9.75 -6.39
N ALA A 68 4.97 -9.36 -7.31
CA ALA A 68 5.14 -8.12 -8.08
C ALA A 68 5.07 -6.89 -7.18
N ALA A 69 4.17 -6.89 -6.19
CA ALA A 69 4.05 -5.81 -5.22
C ALA A 69 5.32 -5.64 -4.38
N MET A 70 5.92 -6.73 -3.93
CA MET A 70 7.15 -6.70 -3.15
C MET A 70 8.34 -6.22 -3.99
N ASP A 71 8.44 -6.65 -5.25
CA ASP A 71 9.47 -6.18 -6.17
C ASP A 71 9.34 -4.67 -6.42
N TYR A 72 8.12 -4.21 -6.67
CA TYR A 72 7.85 -2.77 -6.83
C TYR A 72 8.24 -1.98 -5.58
N ALA A 73 7.83 -2.44 -4.40
CA ALA A 73 8.13 -1.77 -3.14
C ALA A 73 9.65 -1.69 -2.90
N GLN A 74 10.39 -2.75 -3.18
CA GLN A 74 11.84 -2.77 -3.01
C GLN A 74 12.53 -1.76 -3.94
N ARG A 75 12.12 -1.72 -5.21
CA ARG A 75 12.68 -0.77 -6.18
C ARG A 75 12.33 0.67 -5.82
N LEU A 76 11.09 0.92 -5.38
CA LEU A 76 10.66 2.24 -4.94
C LEU A 76 11.44 2.70 -3.71
N LYS A 77 11.67 1.82 -2.75
CA LYS A 77 12.46 2.12 -1.56
C LYS A 77 13.88 2.54 -1.92
N GLU A 78 14.53 1.80 -2.80
CA GLU A 78 15.90 2.11 -3.27
C GLU A 78 15.95 3.45 -3.99
N GLU A 79 15.01 3.68 -4.91
CA GLU A 79 14.95 4.92 -5.68
C GLU A 79 14.65 6.13 -4.79
N SER A 80 13.76 5.97 -3.81
CA SER A 80 13.35 7.06 -2.93
C SER A 80 14.49 7.63 -2.08
N LEU A 81 15.52 6.83 -1.79
CA LEU A 81 16.68 7.29 -1.02
C LEU A 81 17.44 8.42 -1.71
N GLN A 82 17.38 8.50 -3.04
CA GLN A 82 18.04 9.55 -3.81
C GLN A 82 17.37 10.91 -3.64
N TYR A 83 16.11 10.95 -3.22
CA TYR A 83 15.29 12.16 -3.18
C TYR A 83 14.84 12.51 -1.76
N ILE A 84 15.41 11.88 -0.75
CA ILE A 84 14.95 11.98 0.64
C ILE A 84 14.94 13.43 1.17
N ASP A 85 15.81 14.28 0.67
CA ASP A 85 15.87 15.70 1.07
C ASP A 85 14.84 16.59 0.37
N GLN A 86 14.24 16.10 -0.70
CA GLN A 86 13.34 16.87 -1.54
C GLN A 86 11.91 16.32 -1.57
N LEU A 87 11.78 15.00 -1.48
CA LEU A 87 10.51 14.29 -1.60
C LEU A 87 10.25 13.40 -0.40
N HIS A 88 9.03 13.40 0.06
CA HIS A 88 8.50 12.41 0.98
C HIS A 88 7.57 11.50 0.16
N ILE A 89 8.03 10.31 -0.17
CA ILE A 89 7.31 9.34 -0.99
C ILE A 89 6.54 8.39 -0.07
N ILE A 90 5.23 8.30 -0.36
CA ILE A 90 4.29 7.49 0.41
C ILE A 90 3.80 6.31 -0.41
#